data_13e78020507229c8acbde0f148f6f0ec
#
_entry.id   13e78020507229c8acbde0f148f6f0ec
#
_cell.length_a   1.000
_cell.length_b   1.000
_cell.length_c   1.000
_cell.angle_alpha   90.00
_cell.angle_beta   90.00
_cell.angle_gamma   90.00
#
_symmetry.space_group_name_H-M   'P 1'
#
loop_
_entity.id
_entity.type
_entity.pdbx_description
1 polymer ?
#
loop_
_entity_poly.entity_id
_entity_poly.type
_entity_poly.pdbx_seq_one_letter_code
_entity_poly.pdbx_strand_id
1 'polypeptide(L)'
;MTSDLRHRKVALRSRLLAARRAVPPEVRASEAAALAAHVAALDVPPDQTVCAFLPVGSEPGDASWLDGLRCRVLLPVVTGDSPLDWAVHTGPDGLVPGSFRLLEPSGPRLGASAVAGASLVLVPALAVSVHGVRLGKGKGHYDRSLPLVKAPLVAVVRDCEVLPDVPAEPHDVRMNGVLTPSAGLRWL
;
A
#
# COMPACT_ATOMS: atom_id res chain seq x y z
N MET A 1 14.42 8.47 17.63
CA MET A 1 13.51 9.45 16.98
C MET A 1 13.56 10.74 17.77
N THR A 2 14.01 11.85 17.16
CA THR A 2 13.97 13.15 17.83
C THR A 2 12.52 13.57 18.03
N SER A 3 12.19 14.22 19.14
CA SER A 3 10.82 14.69 19.47
C SER A 3 10.21 15.51 18.33
N ASP A 4 11.00 16.36 17.71
CA ASP A 4 10.59 17.21 16.56
C ASP A 4 10.14 16.39 15.33
N LEU A 5 10.90 15.38 14.92
CA LEU A 5 10.54 14.53 13.78
C LEU A 5 9.22 13.79 14.01
N ARG A 6 9.02 13.29 15.23
CA ARG A 6 7.77 12.64 15.62
C ARG A 6 6.58 13.60 15.52
N HIS A 7 6.72 14.81 16.04
CA HIS A 7 5.67 15.84 15.96
C HIS A 7 5.33 16.19 14.51
N ARG A 8 6.35 16.38 13.67
CA ARG A 8 6.17 16.65 12.23
C ARG A 8 5.44 15.51 11.53
N LYS A 9 5.81 14.22 11.78
CA LYS A 9 5.10 13.05 11.24
C LYS A 9 3.62 13.03 11.71
N VAL A 10 3.34 13.33 12.97
CA VAL A 10 1.97 13.36 13.52
C VAL A 10 1.14 14.47 12.87
N ALA A 11 1.67 15.69 12.80
CA ALA A 11 0.98 16.83 12.19
C ALA A 11 0.66 16.56 10.70
N LEU A 12 1.62 16.01 9.95
CA LEU A 12 1.43 15.69 8.54
C LEU A 12 0.36 14.60 8.35
N ARG A 13 0.38 13.53 9.17
CA ARG A 13 -0.68 12.49 9.14
C ARG A 13 -2.06 13.07 9.39
N SER A 14 -2.21 13.92 10.41
CA SER A 14 -3.50 14.54 10.76
C SER A 14 -4.05 15.35 9.59
N ARG A 15 -3.21 16.19 8.96
CA ARG A 15 -3.57 17.02 7.80
C ARG A 15 -4.03 16.15 6.62
N LEU A 16 -3.24 15.11 6.26
CA LEU A 16 -3.55 14.23 5.13
C LEU A 16 -4.81 13.39 5.37
N LEU A 17 -5.01 12.88 6.58
CA LEU A 17 -6.24 12.16 6.93
C LEU A 17 -7.48 13.06 6.89
N ALA A 18 -7.36 14.32 7.30
CA ALA A 18 -8.45 15.30 7.17
C ALA A 18 -8.77 15.57 5.70
N ALA A 19 -7.75 15.80 4.86
CA ALA A 19 -7.91 15.98 3.42
C ALA A 19 -8.58 14.75 2.76
N ARG A 20 -8.15 13.54 3.09
CA ARG A 20 -8.75 12.30 2.58
C ARG A 20 -10.23 12.16 2.91
N ARG A 21 -10.64 12.57 4.13
CA ARG A 21 -12.05 12.52 4.53
C ARG A 21 -12.92 13.49 3.76
N ALA A 22 -12.36 14.61 3.33
CA ALA A 22 -13.04 15.64 2.57
C ALA A 22 -13.20 15.33 1.07
N VAL A 23 -12.55 14.28 0.56
CA VAL A 23 -12.68 13.89 -0.86
C VAL A 23 -14.11 13.40 -1.12
N PRO A 24 -14.83 13.99 -2.10
CA PRO A 24 -16.19 13.61 -2.44
C PRO A 24 -16.28 12.16 -2.93
N PRO A 25 -17.42 11.46 -2.72
CA PRO A 25 -17.59 10.07 -3.16
C PRO A 25 -17.37 9.83 -4.65
N GLU A 26 -17.84 10.76 -5.50
CA GLU A 26 -17.68 10.69 -6.96
C GLU A 26 -16.22 10.80 -7.39
N VAL A 27 -15.42 11.62 -6.70
CA VAL A 27 -13.98 11.72 -6.94
C VAL A 27 -13.29 10.43 -6.52
N ARG A 28 -13.66 9.85 -5.37
CA ARG A 28 -13.10 8.55 -4.92
C ARG A 28 -13.40 7.45 -5.91
N ALA A 29 -14.63 7.40 -6.45
CA ALA A 29 -15.01 6.40 -7.45
C ALA A 29 -14.20 6.55 -8.74
N SER A 30 -14.01 7.79 -9.22
CA SER A 30 -13.18 8.08 -10.39
C SER A 30 -11.70 7.70 -10.15
N GLU A 31 -11.15 8.04 -8.98
CA GLU A 31 -9.78 7.65 -8.61
C GLU A 31 -9.62 6.13 -8.53
N ALA A 32 -10.61 5.41 -7.97
CA ALA A 32 -10.58 3.96 -7.88
C ALA A 32 -10.58 3.30 -9.26
N ALA A 33 -11.45 3.76 -10.16
CA ALA A 33 -11.49 3.27 -11.54
C ALA A 33 -10.18 3.52 -12.30
N ALA A 34 -9.58 4.71 -12.12
CA ALA A 34 -8.31 5.05 -12.74
C ALA A 34 -7.17 4.15 -12.21
N LEU A 35 -7.08 3.94 -10.89
CA LEU A 35 -6.09 3.05 -10.28
C LEU A 35 -6.29 1.60 -10.74
N ALA A 36 -7.52 1.10 -10.83
CA ALA A 36 -7.79 -0.24 -11.35
C ALA A 36 -7.32 -0.40 -12.80
N ALA A 37 -7.55 0.61 -13.65
CA ALA A 37 -7.05 0.61 -15.03
C ALA A 37 -5.51 0.60 -15.08
N HIS A 38 -4.85 1.38 -14.24
CA HIS A 38 -3.39 1.41 -14.18
C HIS A 38 -2.81 0.09 -13.65
N VAL A 39 -3.44 -0.54 -12.66
CA VAL A 39 -3.01 -1.85 -12.14
C VAL A 39 -3.20 -2.94 -13.20
N ALA A 40 -4.30 -2.92 -13.94
CA ALA A 40 -4.53 -3.85 -15.05
C ALA A 40 -3.51 -3.69 -16.19
N ALA A 41 -2.92 -2.50 -16.32
CA ALA A 41 -1.88 -2.21 -17.31
C ALA A 41 -0.45 -2.51 -16.82
N LEU A 42 -0.29 -2.98 -15.58
CA LEU A 42 1.03 -3.43 -15.10
C LEU A 42 1.45 -4.69 -15.86
N ASP A 43 2.65 -4.64 -16.45
CA ASP A 43 3.22 -5.78 -17.18
C ASP A 43 3.85 -6.77 -16.18
N VAL A 44 2.99 -7.54 -15.51
CA VAL A 44 3.42 -8.60 -14.59
C VAL A 44 3.09 -9.96 -15.19
N PRO A 45 4.09 -10.78 -15.49
CA PRO A 45 3.89 -12.15 -15.99
C PRO A 45 2.99 -13.00 -15.08
N PRO A 46 2.14 -13.89 -15.65
CA PRO A 46 1.18 -14.69 -14.87
C PRO A 46 1.81 -15.65 -13.83
N ASP A 47 3.06 -16.05 -14.05
CA ASP A 47 3.84 -16.93 -13.16
C ASP A 47 4.52 -16.19 -12.00
N GLN A 48 4.44 -14.86 -12.00
CA GLN A 48 4.99 -14.03 -10.93
C GLN A 48 4.01 -13.80 -9.79
N THR A 49 4.53 -13.23 -8.71
CA THR A 49 3.75 -12.90 -7.52
C THR A 49 3.79 -11.40 -7.24
N VAL A 50 2.63 -10.79 -7.07
CA VAL A 50 2.48 -9.40 -6.60
C VAL A 50 1.96 -9.42 -5.17
N CYS A 51 2.62 -8.69 -4.27
CA CYS A 51 2.03 -8.34 -2.98
C CYS A 51 1.24 -7.05 -3.13
N ALA A 52 -0.04 -7.08 -2.76
CA ALA A 52 -0.94 -5.93 -2.81
C ALA A 52 -1.63 -5.74 -1.46
N PHE A 53 -2.62 -4.87 -1.39
CA PHE A 53 -3.44 -4.67 -0.20
C PHE A 53 -4.88 -4.34 -0.61
N LEU A 54 -5.82 -4.52 0.29
CA LEU A 54 -7.20 -4.03 0.14
C LEU A 54 -7.29 -2.61 0.68
N PRO A 55 -7.65 -1.61 -0.14
CA PRO A 55 -7.84 -0.25 0.34
C PRO A 55 -8.93 -0.18 1.41
N VAL A 56 -8.69 0.58 2.48
CA VAL A 56 -9.63 0.70 3.59
C VAL A 56 -9.94 2.15 3.93
N GLY A 57 -11.23 2.41 4.16
CA GLY A 57 -11.73 3.71 4.56
C GLY A 57 -11.51 4.79 3.50
N SER A 58 -10.57 5.71 3.73
CA SER A 58 -10.27 6.81 2.82
C SER A 58 -9.00 6.58 1.97
N GLU A 59 -8.47 5.38 1.94
CA GLU A 59 -7.36 5.05 1.01
C GLU A 59 -7.82 5.15 -0.44
N PRO A 60 -6.94 5.55 -1.38
CA PRO A 60 -7.28 5.56 -2.79
C PRO A 60 -7.45 4.13 -3.32
N GLY A 61 -8.37 3.94 -4.27
CA GLY A 61 -8.70 2.62 -4.81
C GLY A 61 -9.82 1.92 -4.03
N ASP A 62 -10.21 0.77 -4.51
CA ASP A 62 -11.13 -0.18 -3.89
C ASP A 62 -10.70 -1.62 -4.19
N ALA A 63 -11.49 -2.63 -3.80
CA ALA A 63 -11.11 -4.03 -3.98
C ALA A 63 -11.01 -4.46 -5.45
N SER A 64 -11.71 -3.79 -6.37
CA SER A 64 -11.75 -4.15 -7.79
C SER A 64 -10.39 -4.02 -8.50
N TRP A 65 -9.46 -3.24 -7.94
CA TRP A 65 -8.13 -3.10 -8.54
C TRP A 65 -7.35 -4.40 -8.57
N LEU A 66 -7.66 -5.36 -7.68
CA LEU A 66 -7.03 -6.67 -7.66
C LEU A 66 -7.44 -7.53 -8.86
N ASP A 67 -8.63 -7.30 -9.43
CA ASP A 67 -9.16 -8.07 -10.56
C ASP A 67 -8.34 -7.83 -11.84
N GLY A 68 -7.61 -6.73 -11.90
CA GLY A 68 -6.68 -6.41 -13.00
C GLY A 68 -5.38 -7.21 -12.97
N LEU A 69 -5.02 -7.79 -11.83
CA LEU A 69 -3.78 -8.57 -11.67
C LEU A 69 -4.00 -10.02 -12.12
N ARG A 70 -3.42 -10.39 -13.25
CA ARG A 70 -3.53 -11.73 -13.84
C ARG A 70 -2.41 -12.69 -13.38
N CYS A 71 -1.86 -12.45 -12.21
CA CYS A 71 -0.77 -13.19 -11.59
C CYS A 71 -1.16 -13.65 -10.19
N ARG A 72 -0.26 -14.33 -9.50
CA ARG A 72 -0.48 -14.68 -8.09
C ARG A 72 -0.46 -13.43 -7.22
N VAL A 73 -1.56 -13.17 -6.48
CA VAL A 73 -1.66 -12.02 -5.58
C VAL A 73 -1.58 -12.49 -4.13
N LEU A 74 -0.70 -11.87 -3.34
CA LEU A 74 -0.65 -12.02 -1.89
C LEU A 74 -1.20 -10.76 -1.22
N LEU A 75 -2.06 -10.97 -0.24
CA LEU A 75 -2.57 -9.90 0.62
C LEU A 75 -2.01 -10.03 2.04
N PRO A 76 -1.80 -8.90 2.72
CA PRO A 76 -1.24 -8.88 4.05
C PRO A 76 -2.26 -9.35 5.09
N VAL A 77 -1.75 -10.03 6.10
CA VAL A 77 -2.49 -10.43 7.30
C VAL A 77 -1.80 -9.84 8.52
N VAL A 78 -2.56 -9.19 9.36
CA VAL A 78 -2.03 -8.54 10.56
C VAL A 78 -1.79 -9.57 11.67
N THR A 79 -0.56 -9.62 12.17
CA THR A 79 -0.10 -10.55 13.22
C THR A 79 0.37 -9.80 14.47
N GLY A 80 -0.44 -8.87 14.97
CA GLY A 80 -0.08 -8.03 16.12
C GLY A 80 1.09 -7.10 15.82
N ASP A 81 2.13 -7.14 16.65
CA ASP A 81 3.33 -6.30 16.53
C ASP A 81 4.46 -6.94 15.71
N SER A 82 4.22 -8.10 15.12
CA SER A 82 5.16 -8.78 14.20
C SER A 82 5.11 -8.20 12.79
N PRO A 83 6.06 -8.53 11.90
CA PRO A 83 5.90 -8.30 10.47
C PRO A 83 4.59 -8.91 9.96
N LEU A 84 4.04 -8.33 8.89
CA LEU A 84 2.84 -8.86 8.23
C LEU A 84 3.07 -10.30 7.79
N ASP A 85 2.08 -11.16 8.01
CA ASP A 85 1.96 -12.44 7.33
C ASP A 85 1.29 -12.22 5.98
N TRP A 86 1.32 -13.23 5.12
CA TRP A 86 0.78 -13.15 3.76
C TRP A 86 -0.08 -14.37 3.48
N ALA A 87 -1.14 -14.17 2.70
CA ALA A 87 -1.94 -15.29 2.19
C ALA A 87 -2.38 -14.99 0.75
N VAL A 88 -2.68 -16.04 -0.01
CA VAL A 88 -3.10 -15.90 -1.40
C VAL A 88 -4.50 -15.31 -1.47
N HIS A 89 -4.68 -14.30 -2.31
CA HIS A 89 -5.99 -13.80 -2.69
C HIS A 89 -6.63 -14.75 -3.69
N THR A 90 -7.82 -15.25 -3.38
CA THR A 90 -8.59 -16.20 -4.19
C THR A 90 -9.93 -15.64 -4.68
N GLY A 91 -10.02 -14.32 -4.76
CA GLY A 91 -11.26 -13.62 -5.09
C GLY A 91 -12.04 -13.13 -3.87
N PRO A 92 -13.15 -12.40 -4.09
CA PRO A 92 -13.94 -11.79 -3.01
C PRO A 92 -14.45 -12.80 -1.99
N ASP A 93 -14.88 -13.98 -2.44
CA ASP A 93 -15.42 -15.05 -1.57
C ASP A 93 -14.35 -15.67 -0.65
N GLY A 94 -13.08 -15.47 -0.97
CA GLY A 94 -11.94 -15.89 -0.15
C GLY A 94 -11.55 -14.90 0.93
N LEU A 95 -12.31 -13.82 1.14
CA LEU A 95 -12.03 -12.79 2.14
C LEU A 95 -12.92 -12.97 3.37
N VAL A 96 -12.32 -12.85 4.56
CA VAL A 96 -13.01 -12.94 5.84
C VAL A 96 -12.69 -11.73 6.71
N PRO A 97 -13.56 -11.34 7.65
CA PRO A 97 -13.25 -10.32 8.63
C PRO A 97 -12.03 -10.72 9.47
N GLY A 98 -11.01 -9.86 9.45
CA GLY A 98 -9.78 -10.02 10.23
C GLY A 98 -9.61 -8.91 11.27
N SER A 99 -8.35 -8.68 11.69
CA SER A 99 -7.99 -7.66 12.66
C SER A 99 -8.37 -6.25 12.18
N PHE A 100 -8.72 -5.36 13.11
CA PHE A 100 -9.05 -3.94 12.84
C PHE A 100 -10.18 -3.71 11.82
N ARG A 101 -11.12 -4.66 11.69
CA ARG A 101 -12.21 -4.66 10.69
C ARG A 101 -11.69 -4.65 9.24
N LEU A 102 -10.49 -5.15 9.03
CA LEU A 102 -9.95 -5.38 7.71
C LEU A 102 -10.52 -6.69 7.15
N LEU A 103 -10.63 -6.78 5.84
CA LEU A 103 -10.82 -8.06 5.17
C LEU A 103 -9.46 -8.70 4.95
N GLU A 104 -9.32 -9.97 5.30
CA GLU A 104 -8.10 -10.74 5.14
C GLU A 104 -8.38 -12.03 4.37
N PRO A 105 -7.42 -12.56 3.59
CA PRO A 105 -7.59 -13.86 2.94
C PRO A 105 -7.82 -14.98 3.96
N SER A 106 -8.78 -15.87 3.69
CA SER A 106 -9.10 -17.04 4.53
C SER A 106 -8.12 -18.20 4.34
N GLY A 107 -7.30 -18.17 3.30
CA GLY A 107 -6.36 -19.24 2.96
C GLY A 107 -5.21 -19.43 3.95
N PRO A 108 -4.36 -20.46 3.71
CA PRO A 108 -3.20 -20.74 4.54
C PRO A 108 -2.24 -19.56 4.64
N ARG A 109 -1.69 -19.35 5.83
CA ARG A 109 -0.66 -18.35 6.10
C ARG A 109 0.67 -18.84 5.53
N LEU A 110 1.36 -17.97 4.81
CA LEU A 110 2.60 -18.28 4.12
C LEU A 110 3.85 -17.83 4.90
N GLY A 111 3.64 -17.12 6.00
CA GLY A 111 4.69 -16.52 6.81
C GLY A 111 5.17 -15.16 6.29
N ALA A 112 5.82 -14.40 7.15
CA ALA A 112 6.30 -13.05 6.84
C ALA A 112 7.33 -13.04 5.69
N SER A 113 8.12 -14.11 5.53
CA SER A 113 9.15 -14.24 4.49
C SER A 113 8.57 -14.42 3.09
N ALA A 114 7.27 -14.72 2.95
CA ALA A 114 6.64 -14.92 1.63
C ALA A 114 6.76 -13.68 0.72
N VAL A 115 6.81 -12.48 1.30
CA VAL A 115 7.00 -11.22 0.56
C VAL A 115 8.34 -11.16 -0.20
N ALA A 116 9.36 -11.90 0.25
CA ALA A 116 10.67 -11.94 -0.40
C ALA A 116 10.64 -12.59 -1.79
N GLY A 117 9.61 -13.39 -2.08
CA GLY A 117 9.37 -14.02 -3.38
C GLY A 117 8.50 -13.20 -4.34
N ALA A 118 8.08 -12.00 -3.94
CA ALA A 118 7.32 -11.12 -4.82
C ALA A 118 8.21 -10.51 -5.90
N SER A 119 7.62 -10.21 -7.06
CA SER A 119 8.24 -9.43 -8.15
C SER A 119 7.89 -7.95 -8.08
N LEU A 120 6.81 -7.60 -7.37
CA LEU A 120 6.35 -6.24 -7.14
C LEU A 120 5.58 -6.19 -5.82
N VAL A 121 5.74 -5.10 -5.06
CA VAL A 121 4.97 -4.86 -3.85
C VAL A 121 4.27 -3.51 -3.93
N LEU A 122 2.95 -3.50 -3.95
CA LEU A 122 2.11 -2.31 -3.84
C LEU A 122 1.90 -1.99 -2.35
N VAL A 123 2.32 -0.81 -1.94
CA VAL A 123 2.40 -0.42 -0.52
C VAL A 123 1.43 0.71 -0.21
N PRO A 124 0.52 0.57 0.76
CA PRO A 124 -0.33 1.68 1.17
C PRO A 124 0.48 2.78 1.85
N ALA A 125 0.17 4.02 1.53
CA ALA A 125 0.79 5.19 2.14
C ALA A 125 -0.21 6.34 2.34
N LEU A 126 0.10 7.25 3.25
CA LEU A 126 -0.58 8.55 3.36
C LEU A 126 0.06 9.60 2.45
N ALA A 127 1.36 9.48 2.23
CA ALA A 127 2.11 10.30 1.30
C ALA A 127 3.42 9.59 0.91
N VAL A 128 3.99 10.01 -0.19
CA VAL A 128 5.34 9.66 -0.59
C VAL A 128 6.06 10.93 -1.08
N SER A 129 7.35 11.07 -0.76
CA SER A 129 8.13 12.17 -1.33
C SER A 129 8.62 11.82 -2.73
N VAL A 130 9.00 12.85 -3.49
CA VAL A 130 9.66 12.68 -4.80
C VAL A 130 10.99 11.90 -4.71
N HIS A 131 11.49 11.68 -3.50
CA HIS A 131 12.70 10.90 -3.21
C HIS A 131 12.39 9.51 -2.63
N GLY A 132 11.13 9.06 -2.69
CA GLY A 132 10.71 7.74 -2.27
C GLY A 132 10.47 7.56 -0.76
N VAL A 133 10.54 8.61 0.05
CA VAL A 133 10.23 8.51 1.48
C VAL A 133 8.73 8.36 1.68
N ARG A 134 8.31 7.27 2.34
CA ARG A 134 6.90 6.95 2.59
C ARG A 134 6.43 7.40 3.98
N LEU A 135 5.24 7.97 4.05
CA LEU A 135 4.52 8.20 5.30
C LEU A 135 3.37 7.18 5.42
N GLY A 136 3.47 6.27 6.37
CA GLY A 136 2.39 5.35 6.72
C GLY A 136 1.44 5.92 7.78
N LYS A 137 0.38 5.17 8.11
CA LYS A 137 -0.61 5.52 9.14
C LYS A 137 -0.07 5.45 10.59
N GLY A 138 1.15 4.95 10.79
CA GLY A 138 1.82 4.92 12.10
C GLY A 138 1.63 3.65 12.93
N LYS A 139 1.07 2.58 12.37
CA LYS A 139 0.95 1.27 13.03
C LYS A 139 2.24 0.42 12.95
N GLY A 140 3.17 0.78 12.08
CA GLY A 140 4.45 0.10 11.92
C GLY A 140 4.41 -1.27 11.21
N HIS A 141 3.24 -1.75 10.77
CA HIS A 141 3.15 -3.07 10.12
C HIS A 141 4.06 -3.18 8.89
N TYR A 142 3.99 -2.21 7.98
CA TYR A 142 4.84 -2.19 6.79
C TYR A 142 6.30 -1.90 7.14
N ASP A 143 6.58 -1.03 8.13
CA ASP A 143 7.95 -0.68 8.50
C ASP A 143 8.73 -1.91 9.02
N ARG A 144 8.04 -2.88 9.63
CA ARG A 144 8.60 -4.17 10.04
C ARG A 144 8.71 -5.19 8.90
N SER A 145 7.88 -5.07 7.86
CA SER A 145 7.81 -6.03 6.76
C SER A 145 8.68 -5.65 5.57
N LEU A 146 8.82 -4.36 5.27
CA LEU A 146 9.56 -3.87 4.11
C LEU A 146 11.04 -4.27 4.08
N PRO A 147 11.77 -4.42 5.20
CA PRO A 147 13.14 -4.95 5.20
C PRO A 147 13.27 -6.38 4.64
N LEU A 148 12.18 -7.15 4.61
CA LEU A 148 12.15 -8.50 4.04
C LEU A 148 11.95 -8.52 2.52
N VAL A 149 11.58 -7.40 1.92
CA VAL A 149 11.25 -7.27 0.50
C VAL A 149 12.51 -7.12 -0.33
N LYS A 150 12.58 -7.88 -1.43
CA LYS A 150 13.66 -7.77 -2.44
C LYS A 150 13.18 -7.14 -3.75
N ALA A 151 11.87 -7.12 -3.96
CA ALA A 151 11.23 -6.58 -5.15
C ALA A 151 11.10 -5.05 -5.09
N PRO A 152 10.84 -4.39 -6.23
CA PRO A 152 10.47 -2.99 -6.24
C PRO A 152 9.24 -2.70 -5.38
N LEU A 153 9.31 -1.60 -4.62
CA LEU A 153 8.27 -1.08 -3.74
C LEU A 153 7.57 0.10 -4.42
N VAL A 154 6.28 0.02 -4.61
CA VAL A 154 5.48 1.08 -5.22
C VAL A 154 4.44 1.58 -4.21
N ALA A 155 4.57 2.85 -3.80
CA ALA A 155 3.58 3.49 -2.94
C ALA A 155 2.31 3.83 -3.74
N VAL A 156 1.13 3.53 -3.18
CA VAL A 156 -0.14 3.90 -3.78
C VAL A 156 -0.74 5.07 -3.01
N VAL A 157 -0.89 6.21 -3.68
CA VAL A 157 -1.32 7.47 -3.09
C VAL A 157 -2.13 8.29 -4.10
N ARG A 158 -2.82 9.34 -3.65
CA ARG A 158 -3.41 10.35 -4.54
C ARG A 158 -2.33 11.26 -5.12
N ASP A 159 -2.61 11.90 -6.22
CA ASP A 159 -1.68 12.82 -6.89
C ASP A 159 -1.21 13.94 -5.93
N CYS A 160 -2.09 14.51 -5.13
CA CYS A 160 -1.78 15.56 -4.14
C CYS A 160 -1.01 15.05 -2.90
N GLU A 161 -0.79 13.73 -2.79
CA GLU A 161 -0.05 13.09 -1.70
C GLU A 161 1.38 12.72 -2.11
N VAL A 162 1.77 13.01 -3.36
CA VAL A 162 3.16 13.04 -3.79
C VAL A 162 3.75 14.40 -3.40
N LEU A 163 4.63 14.40 -2.41
CA LEU A 163 5.12 15.63 -1.77
C LEU A 163 6.59 15.89 -2.12
N PRO A 164 7.05 17.14 -2.11
CA PRO A 164 8.48 17.43 -2.27
C PRO A 164 9.32 16.75 -1.18
N ASP A 165 8.83 16.76 0.07
CA ASP A 165 9.51 16.15 1.21
C ASP A 165 8.53 15.50 2.19
N VAL A 166 9.00 14.45 2.84
CA VAL A 166 8.31 13.73 3.91
C VAL A 166 9.31 13.51 5.04
N PRO A 167 8.95 13.80 6.31
CA PRO A 167 9.85 13.56 7.44
C PRO A 167 10.28 12.09 7.51
N ALA A 168 11.60 11.84 7.45
CA ALA A 168 12.20 10.49 7.36
C ALA A 168 13.17 10.22 8.51
N GLU A 169 13.35 8.95 8.82
CA GLU A 169 14.42 8.41 9.63
C GLU A 169 15.44 7.68 8.74
N PRO A 170 16.69 7.57 9.15
CA PRO A 170 17.73 6.93 8.32
C PRO A 170 17.43 5.48 7.94
N HIS A 171 16.60 4.79 8.72
CA HIS A 171 16.22 3.40 8.52
C HIS A 171 14.90 3.23 7.73
N ASP A 172 14.19 4.33 7.39
CA ASP A 172 12.96 4.24 6.60
C ASP A 172 13.26 3.69 5.20
N VAL A 173 12.63 2.57 4.84
CA VAL A 173 12.78 1.94 3.53
C VAL A 173 12.12 2.84 2.47
N ARG A 174 12.89 3.12 1.40
CA ARG A 174 12.41 3.99 0.31
C ARG A 174 11.60 3.20 -0.70
N MET A 175 10.59 3.87 -1.25
CA MET A 175 9.82 3.39 -2.39
C MET A 175 10.63 3.59 -3.68
N ASN A 176 10.54 2.63 -4.59
CA ASN A 176 11.14 2.69 -5.92
C ASN A 176 10.23 3.39 -6.92
N GLY A 177 8.92 3.41 -6.64
CA GLY A 177 7.93 4.02 -7.51
C GLY A 177 6.71 4.51 -6.74
N VAL A 178 5.87 5.23 -7.46
CA VAL A 178 4.57 5.71 -6.99
C VAL A 178 3.50 5.41 -8.04
N LEU A 179 2.35 4.95 -7.59
CA LEU A 179 1.14 4.75 -8.39
C LEU A 179 0.09 5.75 -7.95
N THR A 180 -0.35 6.60 -8.88
CA THR A 180 -1.39 7.62 -8.63
C THR A 180 -2.53 7.53 -9.63
N PRO A 181 -3.73 8.06 -9.30
CA PRO A 181 -4.89 8.01 -10.21
C PRO A 181 -4.65 8.66 -11.56
N SER A 182 -3.99 9.82 -11.62
CA SER A 182 -3.83 10.54 -12.89
C SER A 182 -2.59 10.12 -13.69
N ALA A 183 -1.48 9.83 -13.02
CA ALA A 183 -0.21 9.57 -13.70
C ALA A 183 0.12 8.08 -13.88
N GLY A 184 -0.63 7.17 -13.23
CA GLY A 184 -0.31 5.75 -13.22
C GLY A 184 0.99 5.46 -12.45
N LEU A 185 1.71 4.41 -12.86
CA LEU A 185 2.99 4.05 -12.28
C LEU A 185 4.10 4.96 -12.79
N ARG A 186 4.83 5.55 -11.85
CA ARG A 186 6.05 6.31 -12.12
C ARG A 186 7.17 5.84 -11.20
N TRP A 187 8.33 5.55 -11.76
CA TRP A 187 9.54 5.25 -11.01
C TRP A 187 10.18 6.54 -10.45
N LEU A 188 10.77 6.46 -9.26
CA LEU A 188 11.35 7.59 -8.51
C LEU A 188 12.88 7.56 -8.54
#